data_f95c4719de3b78205a2cc0585532f899
#
_entry.id   f95c4719de3b78205a2cc0585532f899
#
_cell.length_a   1.000
_cell.length_b   1.000
_cell.length_c   1.000
_cell.angle_alpha   90.00
_cell.angle_beta   90.00
_cell.angle_gamma   90.00
#
_symmetry.space_group_name_H-M   'P 1'
#
loop_
_entity.id
_entity.type
_entity.pdbx_description
1 polymer ?
#
loop_
_entity_poly.entity_id
_entity_poly.type
_entity_poly.pdbx_seq_one_letter_code
_entity_poly.pdbx_strand_id
1 'polypeptide(L)'
;MPNSISNSSRLHSIDALRGLVMLFMLLDHVRETFFLHRQVGDPMDVASTEPALFLSRTLAHLCAPVFVFLTGLSAFLYGEKHQGRRAVSAFLFKRGLFLVALELTLVNFAWTFQLPPTVIYLQVIWAIGLSMLALAALLWLPRPL
;
A
#
# COMPACT_ATOMS: atom_id res chain seq x y z
N MET A 1 4.93 -40.76 19.20
CA MET A 1 4.05 -39.81 18.50
C MET A 1 4.94 -38.71 17.93
N PRO A 2 5.12 -38.56 16.64
CA PRO A 2 5.95 -37.50 16.08
C PRO A 2 5.14 -36.20 16.03
N ASN A 3 5.70 -35.16 16.67
CA ASN A 3 5.22 -33.80 16.57
C ASN A 3 5.26 -33.32 15.11
N SER A 4 4.12 -33.22 14.47
CA SER A 4 3.99 -32.50 13.22
C SER A 4 4.11 -31.00 13.53
N ILE A 5 5.32 -30.48 13.46
CA ILE A 5 5.55 -29.03 13.34
C ILE A 5 4.90 -28.64 12.00
N SER A 6 3.71 -28.07 12.05
CA SER A 6 3.12 -27.43 10.89
C SER A 6 3.99 -26.21 10.54
N ASN A 7 4.99 -26.41 9.71
CA ASN A 7 5.66 -25.32 9.02
C ASN A 7 4.61 -24.57 8.23
N SER A 8 4.10 -23.46 8.76
CA SER A 8 3.41 -22.48 7.96
C SER A 8 4.46 -21.90 6.99
N SER A 9 4.56 -22.49 5.81
CA SER A 9 5.45 -22.00 4.77
C SER A 9 5.07 -20.55 4.48
N ARG A 10 5.86 -19.60 4.97
CA ARG A 10 5.75 -18.20 4.56
C ARG A 10 5.97 -18.18 3.06
N LEU A 11 5.08 -17.51 2.34
CA LEU A 11 5.24 -17.34 0.91
C LEU A 11 6.31 -16.26 0.69
N HIS A 12 7.58 -16.68 0.70
CA HIS A 12 8.74 -15.80 0.54
C HIS A 12 8.64 -14.92 -0.71
N SER A 13 7.98 -15.41 -1.76
CA SER A 13 7.73 -14.64 -2.98
C SER A 13 6.89 -13.38 -2.75
N ILE A 14 5.87 -13.46 -1.88
CA ILE A 14 5.03 -12.31 -1.53
C ILE A 14 5.83 -11.28 -0.72
N ASP A 15 6.63 -11.73 0.22
CA ASP A 15 7.46 -10.85 1.04
C ASP A 15 8.58 -10.22 0.20
N ALA A 16 9.19 -10.97 -0.72
CA ALA A 16 10.18 -10.44 -1.67
C ALA A 16 9.56 -9.37 -2.59
N LEU A 17 8.36 -9.63 -3.12
CA LEU A 17 7.66 -8.66 -3.96
C LEU A 17 7.32 -7.37 -3.18
N ARG A 18 6.86 -7.48 -1.93
CA ARG A 18 6.65 -6.32 -1.05
C ARG A 18 7.93 -5.53 -0.85
N GLY A 19 9.03 -6.21 -0.54
CA GLY A 19 10.33 -5.58 -0.36
C GLY A 19 10.80 -4.84 -1.61
N LEU A 20 10.67 -5.44 -2.79
CA LEU A 20 11.02 -4.82 -4.06
C LEU A 20 10.20 -3.55 -4.33
N VAL A 21 8.89 -3.62 -4.13
CA VAL A 21 7.99 -2.47 -4.34
C VAL A 21 8.29 -1.35 -3.34
N MET A 22 8.64 -1.68 -2.09
CA MET A 22 9.08 -0.69 -1.10
C MET A 22 10.38 0.00 -1.50
N LEU A 23 11.32 -0.72 -2.12
CA LEU A 23 12.56 -0.12 -2.65
C LEU A 23 12.29 0.86 -3.78
N PHE A 24 11.39 0.54 -4.70
CA PHE A 24 11.00 1.48 -5.77
C PHE A 24 10.31 2.73 -5.21
N MET A 25 9.45 2.56 -4.22
CA MET A 25 8.80 3.67 -3.53
C MET A 25 9.81 4.57 -2.81
N LEU A 26 10.79 3.95 -2.13
CA LEU A 26 11.86 4.69 -1.46
C LEU A 26 12.68 5.50 -2.48
N LEU A 27 13.05 4.88 -3.61
CA LEU A 27 13.78 5.55 -4.69
C LEU A 27 13.03 6.78 -5.21
N ASP A 28 11.73 6.67 -5.42
CA ASP A 28 10.90 7.77 -5.88
C ASP A 28 10.82 8.91 -4.86
N HIS A 29 10.62 8.60 -3.59
CA HIS A 29 10.57 9.60 -2.51
C HIS A 29 11.93 10.29 -2.28
N VAL A 30 13.03 9.55 -2.31
CA VAL A 30 14.37 10.12 -2.23
C VAL A 30 14.62 11.08 -3.39
N ARG A 31 14.27 10.67 -4.61
CA ARG A 31 14.38 11.52 -5.78
C ARG A 31 13.53 12.80 -5.63
N GLU A 32 12.28 12.68 -5.24
CA GLU A 32 11.37 13.80 -5.08
C GLU A 32 11.86 14.79 -4.00
N THR A 33 12.43 14.29 -2.92
CA THR A 33 12.90 15.12 -1.80
C THR A 33 14.24 15.80 -2.08
N PHE A 34 15.21 15.07 -2.63
CA PHE A 34 16.59 15.57 -2.77
C PHE A 34 16.89 16.22 -4.13
N PHE A 35 16.06 15.97 -5.16
CA PHE A 35 16.23 16.57 -6.48
C PHE A 35 15.19 17.63 -6.82
N LEU A 36 14.68 18.34 -5.81
CA LEU A 36 13.74 19.45 -5.98
C LEU A 36 14.26 20.56 -6.91
N HIS A 37 15.57 20.76 -6.98
CA HIS A 37 16.22 21.75 -7.85
C HIS A 37 16.20 21.38 -9.34
N ARG A 38 15.83 20.16 -9.68
CA ARG A 38 15.68 19.64 -11.05
C ARG A 38 14.26 19.18 -11.32
N GLN A 39 13.27 19.91 -10.84
CA GLN A 39 11.89 19.59 -11.15
C GLN A 39 11.63 19.74 -12.65
N VAL A 40 11.14 18.67 -13.25
CA VAL A 40 10.55 18.67 -14.59
C VAL A 40 9.05 18.94 -14.47
N GLY A 41 8.46 19.57 -15.49
CA GLY A 41 7.04 19.93 -15.44
C GLY A 41 6.14 18.70 -15.29
N ASP A 42 6.25 17.75 -16.21
CA ASP A 42 5.56 16.45 -16.13
C ASP A 42 6.57 15.32 -16.35
N PRO A 43 6.89 14.52 -15.32
CA PRO A 43 7.83 13.39 -15.45
C PRO A 43 7.37 12.28 -16.39
N MET A 44 6.11 12.30 -16.81
CA MET A 44 5.53 11.34 -17.76
C MET A 44 5.53 11.82 -19.20
N ASP A 45 5.97 13.05 -19.46
CA ASP A 45 6.14 13.56 -20.82
C ASP A 45 7.40 12.95 -21.46
N VAL A 46 7.20 12.05 -22.41
CA VAL A 46 8.27 11.32 -23.10
C VAL A 46 9.16 12.26 -23.92
N ALA A 47 8.64 13.39 -24.40
CA ALA A 47 9.38 14.30 -25.28
C ALA A 47 10.41 15.16 -24.50
N SER A 48 10.14 15.45 -23.24
CA SER A 48 10.96 16.36 -22.42
C SER A 48 11.69 15.70 -21.26
N THR A 49 11.39 14.42 -20.97
CA THR A 49 11.92 13.74 -19.78
C THR A 49 13.04 12.77 -20.12
N GLU A 50 14.10 12.81 -19.32
CA GLU A 50 15.21 11.86 -19.43
C GLU A 50 14.72 10.41 -19.24
N PRO A 51 15.17 9.43 -20.07
CA PRO A 51 14.68 8.05 -20.02
C PRO A 51 14.77 7.38 -18.65
N ALA A 52 15.82 7.63 -17.89
CA ALA A 52 15.99 7.07 -16.55
C ALA A 52 14.92 7.61 -15.57
N LEU A 53 14.61 8.90 -15.65
CA LEU A 53 13.59 9.53 -14.83
C LEU A 53 12.20 9.03 -15.22
N PHE A 54 11.90 8.95 -16.51
CA PHE A 54 10.63 8.39 -17.01
C PHE A 54 10.42 6.95 -16.52
N LEU A 55 11.44 6.09 -16.66
CA LEU A 55 11.36 4.69 -16.22
C LEU A 55 11.16 4.59 -14.70
N SER A 56 11.90 5.36 -13.90
CA SER A 56 11.75 5.34 -12.44
C SER A 56 10.35 5.77 -12.01
N ARG A 57 9.77 6.76 -12.68
CA ARG A 57 8.42 7.24 -12.40
C ARG A 57 7.35 6.23 -12.81
N THR A 58 7.52 5.59 -13.96
CA THR A 58 6.63 4.51 -14.42
C THR A 58 6.62 3.35 -13.43
N LEU A 59 7.79 2.93 -12.93
CA LEU A 59 7.89 1.88 -11.91
C LEU A 59 7.22 2.30 -10.59
N ALA A 60 7.37 3.55 -10.18
CA ALA A 60 6.72 4.08 -8.99
C ALA A 60 5.18 4.05 -9.08
N HIS A 61 4.62 4.31 -10.27
CA HIS A 61 3.17 4.23 -10.49
C HIS A 61 2.62 2.80 -10.32
N LEU A 62 3.44 1.77 -10.56
CA LEU A 62 3.03 0.38 -10.34
C LEU A 62 2.99 0.00 -8.84
N CYS A 63 3.67 0.76 -7.98
CA CYS A 63 3.75 0.44 -6.56
C CYS A 63 2.37 0.41 -5.89
N ALA A 64 1.53 1.42 -6.12
CA ALA A 64 0.22 1.51 -5.50
C ALA A 64 -0.72 0.35 -5.88
N PRO A 65 -0.92 0.01 -7.17
CA PRO A 65 -1.71 -1.16 -7.57
C PRO A 65 -1.18 -2.46 -6.98
N VAL A 66 0.13 -2.65 -6.96
CA VAL A 66 0.74 -3.86 -6.39
C VAL A 66 0.49 -3.97 -4.88
N PHE A 67 0.59 -2.87 -4.13
CA PHE A 67 0.27 -2.88 -2.70
C PHE A 67 -1.20 -3.19 -2.43
N VAL A 68 -2.12 -2.63 -3.20
CA VAL A 68 -3.56 -2.93 -3.08
C VAL A 68 -3.82 -4.40 -3.39
N PHE A 69 -3.22 -4.93 -4.46
CA PHE A 69 -3.33 -6.34 -4.81
C PHE A 69 -2.78 -7.27 -3.71
N LEU A 70 -1.58 -6.98 -3.19
CA LEU A 70 -0.97 -7.76 -2.10
C LEU A 70 -1.78 -7.69 -0.79
N THR A 71 -2.47 -6.57 -0.57
CA THR A 71 -3.40 -6.44 0.55
C THR A 71 -4.60 -7.36 0.40
N GLY A 72 -5.21 -7.40 -0.78
CA GLY A 72 -6.29 -8.32 -1.11
C GLY A 72 -5.88 -9.79 -0.98
N LEU A 73 -4.71 -10.15 -1.53
CA LEU A 73 -4.14 -11.49 -1.43
C LEU A 73 -3.89 -11.90 0.04
N SER A 74 -3.36 -10.98 0.84
CA SER A 74 -3.12 -11.22 2.26
C SER A 74 -4.42 -11.42 3.05
N ALA A 75 -5.46 -10.67 2.71
CA ALA A 75 -6.79 -10.82 3.29
C ALA A 75 -7.41 -12.18 2.94
N PHE A 76 -7.25 -12.62 1.69
CA PHE A 76 -7.70 -13.94 1.24
C PHE A 76 -6.99 -15.06 2.01
N LEU A 77 -5.65 -15.04 2.08
CA LEU A 77 -4.85 -16.04 2.79
C LEU A 77 -5.15 -16.05 4.31
N TYR A 78 -5.43 -14.88 4.88
CA TYR A 78 -5.87 -14.79 6.27
C TYR A 78 -7.24 -15.44 6.48
N GLY A 79 -8.15 -15.28 5.51
CA GLY A 79 -9.48 -15.90 5.51
C GLY A 79 -9.44 -17.41 5.45
N GLU A 80 -8.58 -17.98 4.61
CA GLU A 80 -8.35 -19.43 4.51
C GLU A 80 -7.88 -20.00 5.85
N LYS A 81 -7.03 -19.28 6.57
CA LYS A 81 -6.47 -19.74 7.85
C LYS A 81 -7.46 -19.64 9.02
N HIS A 82 -8.33 -18.63 9.05
CA HIS A 82 -9.15 -18.28 10.23
C HIS A 82 -10.65 -18.58 10.06
N GLN A 83 -11.07 -19.25 9.01
CA GLN A 83 -12.43 -19.76 8.76
C GLN A 83 -13.56 -18.90 9.33
N GLY A 84 -13.71 -17.68 8.83
CA GLY A 84 -14.85 -16.84 9.23
C GLY A 84 -14.83 -15.44 8.64
N ARG A 85 -15.91 -15.07 7.93
CA ARG A 85 -16.08 -13.73 7.36
C ARG A 85 -15.95 -12.62 8.41
N ARG A 86 -16.42 -12.86 9.63
CA ARG A 86 -16.35 -11.89 10.75
C ARG A 86 -14.92 -11.59 11.15
N ALA A 87 -14.07 -12.61 11.28
CA ALA A 87 -12.67 -12.43 11.67
C ALA A 87 -11.89 -11.65 10.61
N VAL A 88 -12.08 -11.99 9.33
CA VAL A 88 -11.43 -11.30 8.19
C VAL A 88 -11.91 -9.86 8.09
N SER A 89 -13.22 -9.62 8.14
CA SER A 89 -13.80 -8.27 8.08
C SER A 89 -13.31 -7.40 9.24
N ALA A 90 -13.33 -7.91 10.46
CA ALA A 90 -12.84 -7.18 11.63
C ALA A 90 -11.33 -6.86 11.56
N PHE A 91 -10.53 -7.80 11.03
CA PHE A 91 -9.11 -7.58 10.80
C PHE A 91 -8.86 -6.48 9.77
N LEU A 92 -9.53 -6.55 8.61
CA LEU A 92 -9.42 -5.55 7.55
C LEU A 92 -9.90 -4.18 8.01
N PHE A 93 -11.03 -4.13 8.72
CA PHE A 93 -11.58 -2.89 9.24
C PHE A 93 -10.62 -2.19 10.22
N LYS A 94 -10.10 -2.92 11.20
CA LYS A 94 -9.15 -2.37 12.17
C LYS A 94 -7.88 -1.84 11.50
N ARG A 95 -7.30 -2.61 10.57
CA ARG A 95 -6.10 -2.19 9.84
C ARG A 95 -6.37 -1.03 8.90
N GLY A 96 -7.48 -1.07 8.16
CA GLY A 96 -7.87 0.02 7.27
C GLY A 96 -8.07 1.32 8.02
N LEU A 97 -8.80 1.29 9.13
CA LEU A 97 -9.01 2.47 9.98
C LEU A 97 -7.70 2.99 10.58
N PHE A 98 -6.80 2.10 11.01
CA PHE A 98 -5.48 2.47 11.51
C PHE A 98 -4.64 3.18 10.45
N LEU A 99 -4.61 2.67 9.21
CA LEU A 99 -3.86 3.29 8.11
C LEU A 99 -4.43 4.67 7.73
N VAL A 100 -5.75 4.80 7.70
CA VAL A 100 -6.42 6.09 7.46
C VAL A 100 -6.08 7.09 8.56
N ALA A 101 -6.14 6.69 9.83
CA ALA A 101 -5.77 7.55 10.94
C ALA A 101 -4.28 7.94 10.91
N LEU A 102 -3.40 6.99 10.59
CA LEU A 102 -1.96 7.21 10.44
C LEU A 102 -1.66 8.25 9.36
N GLU A 103 -2.32 8.14 8.20
CA GLU A 103 -2.16 9.09 7.09
C GLU A 103 -2.59 10.50 7.50
N LEU A 104 -3.78 10.62 8.09
CA LEU A 104 -4.35 11.92 8.46
C LEU A 104 -3.59 12.61 9.61
N THR A 105 -2.84 11.87 10.41
CA THR A 105 -2.10 12.40 11.56
C THR A 105 -0.60 12.43 11.29
N LEU A 106 0.06 11.29 11.46
CA LEU A 106 1.51 11.21 11.45
C LEU A 106 2.12 11.52 10.09
N VAL A 107 1.55 10.96 9.00
CA VAL A 107 2.09 11.16 7.66
C VAL A 107 1.91 12.60 7.22
N ASN A 108 0.72 13.17 7.38
CA ASN A 108 0.49 14.58 7.08
C ASN A 108 1.36 15.51 7.94
N PHE A 109 1.54 15.22 9.22
CA PHE A 109 2.46 15.98 10.06
C PHE A 109 3.91 15.90 9.54
N ALA A 110 4.38 14.71 9.16
CA ALA A 110 5.73 14.54 8.63
C ALA A 110 5.98 15.31 7.32
N TRP A 111 4.96 15.51 6.50
CA TRP A 111 5.06 16.28 5.25
C TRP A 111 4.91 17.79 5.45
N THR A 112 4.09 18.21 6.41
CA THR A 112 3.75 19.65 6.57
C THR A 112 4.46 20.31 7.74
N PHE A 113 4.88 19.52 8.75
CA PHE A 113 5.37 19.99 10.06
C PHE A 113 4.40 20.96 10.75
N GLN A 114 3.09 20.86 10.43
CA GLN A 114 2.02 21.72 10.96
C GLN A 114 0.93 20.91 11.65
N LEU A 115 0.39 21.44 12.75
CA LEU A 115 -0.77 20.90 13.47
C LEU A 115 -1.73 22.06 13.81
N PRO A 116 -2.93 22.15 13.21
CA PRO A 116 -3.47 21.33 12.11
C PRO A 116 -2.79 21.64 10.76
N PRO A 117 -2.71 20.67 9.84
CA PRO A 117 -2.14 20.90 8.52
C PRO A 117 -3.05 21.81 7.70
N THR A 118 -2.46 22.76 6.95
CA THR A 118 -3.20 23.64 6.02
C THR A 118 -3.54 22.94 4.71
N VAL A 119 -2.75 21.92 4.34
CA VAL A 119 -2.96 21.08 3.17
C VAL A 119 -2.93 19.63 3.62
N ILE A 120 -3.90 18.84 3.18
CA ILE A 120 -3.95 17.40 3.49
C ILE A 120 -3.44 16.62 2.29
N TYR A 121 -2.33 15.91 2.48
CA TYR A 121 -1.77 15.00 1.49
C TYR A 121 -2.40 13.63 1.69
N LEU A 122 -3.01 13.09 0.63
CA LEU A 122 -3.60 11.76 0.61
C LEU A 122 -2.75 10.87 -0.29
N GLN A 123 -1.96 10.01 0.31
CA GLN A 123 -0.99 9.17 -0.38
C GLN A 123 -1.45 7.71 -0.51
N VAL A 124 -0.51 6.83 -0.89
CA VAL A 124 -0.77 5.39 -1.09
C VAL A 124 -1.32 4.71 0.16
N ILE A 125 -0.89 5.13 1.36
CA ILE A 125 -1.36 4.56 2.63
C ILE A 125 -2.86 4.80 2.82
N TRP A 126 -3.34 6.00 2.45
CA TRP A 126 -4.77 6.32 2.40
C TRP A 126 -5.53 5.38 1.46
N ALA A 127 -5.04 5.21 0.23
CA ALA A 127 -5.68 4.34 -0.76
C ALA A 127 -5.75 2.88 -0.30
N ILE A 128 -4.68 2.36 0.31
CA ILE A 128 -4.64 1.03 0.91
C ILE A 128 -5.65 0.92 2.07
N GLY A 129 -5.68 1.92 2.95
CA GLY A 129 -6.63 1.97 4.08
C GLY A 129 -8.08 1.91 3.62
N LEU A 130 -8.45 2.75 2.64
CA LEU A 130 -9.80 2.75 2.06
C LEU A 130 -10.12 1.43 1.34
N SER A 131 -9.17 0.87 0.61
CA SER A 131 -9.33 -0.43 -0.05
C SER A 131 -9.62 -1.55 0.95
N MET A 132 -8.96 -1.54 2.11
CA MET A 132 -9.21 -2.49 3.18
C MET A 132 -10.62 -2.30 3.79
N LEU A 133 -11.05 -1.07 4.01
CA LEU A 133 -12.40 -0.76 4.53
C LEU A 133 -13.48 -1.19 3.53
N ALA A 134 -13.29 -0.89 2.24
CA ALA A 134 -14.19 -1.31 1.19
C ALA A 134 -14.27 -2.85 1.11
N LEU A 135 -13.14 -3.54 1.16
CA LEU A 135 -13.10 -5.00 1.15
C LEU A 135 -13.79 -5.60 2.39
N ALA A 136 -13.60 -4.99 3.57
CA ALA A 136 -14.28 -5.40 4.80
C ALA A 136 -15.81 -5.30 4.67
N ALA A 137 -16.32 -4.26 4.01
CA ALA A 137 -17.74 -4.08 3.74
C ALA A 137 -18.25 -5.06 2.66
N LEU A 138 -17.51 -5.24 1.57
CA LEU A 138 -17.85 -6.16 0.47
C LEU A 138 -17.97 -7.62 0.91
N LEU A 139 -17.25 -8.04 1.95
CA LEU A 139 -17.38 -9.38 2.51
C LEU A 139 -18.78 -9.69 3.04
N TRP A 140 -19.58 -8.67 3.34
CA TRP A 140 -20.96 -8.81 3.84
C TRP A 140 -22.02 -8.77 2.74
N LEU A 141 -21.63 -8.41 1.51
CA LEU A 141 -22.56 -8.46 0.39
C LEU A 141 -23.00 -9.90 0.11
N PRO A 142 -24.29 -10.15 -0.14
CA PRO A 142 -24.76 -11.43 -0.60
C PRO A 142 -24.10 -11.74 -1.94
N ARG A 143 -23.47 -12.91 -2.05
CA ARG A 143 -22.94 -13.37 -3.34
C ARG A 143 -24.13 -13.67 -4.24
N PRO A 144 -24.25 -13.03 -5.41
CA PRO A 144 -25.18 -13.54 -6.41
C PRO A 144 -24.73 -14.96 -6.77
N LEU A 145 -25.64 -15.90 -6.65
CA LEU A 145 -25.47 -17.30 -7.07
C LEU A 145 -25.32 -17.36 -8.60
#